data_dd64ceb6505a69a26b2c08ad91135b9f
#
_entry.id   dd64ceb6505a69a26b2c08ad91135b9f
#
_cell.length_a   1.000
_cell.length_b   1.000
_cell.length_c   1.000
_cell.angle_alpha   90.00
_cell.angle_beta   90.00
_cell.angle_gamma   90.00
#
_symmetry.space_group_name_H-M   'P 1'
#
loop_
_entity.id
_entity.type
_entity.pdbx_description
1 polymer ?
#
loop_
_entity_poly.entity_id
_entity_poly.type
_entity_poly.pdbx_seq_one_letter_code
_entity_poly.pdbx_strand_id
1 'polypeptide(L)'
;IVSFLFLGPTGVGKTELSKALAEFLFNDESAMLRIDMSEYMEKHAVARLIGSPPGYVGYEEGGVLTEAVRRRPYQVILFDEVEKAHPDVFNILLQVLDDGRLTDGKGRTVDFKNTIIIMTSNLGSDILANATGADDPKKVKARVMDIVKASFRPEFINRIDEITLFHKLDKSNIKEIADIQIKNIEKRLAEKNIRLNVNEAAEVWIVNNGYDPVYGARPLRRLLKNQIENKLAMKILNGEIGENDTADIIVANGQLDVVKNKRK
;
A
#
# COMPACT_ATOMS: atom_id res chain seq x y z
N ILE A 1 -11.68 -13.55 -11.29
CA ILE A 1 -10.40 -13.21 -10.62
C ILE A 1 -9.50 -12.52 -11.62
N VAL A 2 -8.82 -11.47 -11.16
CA VAL A 2 -7.69 -10.86 -11.86
C VAL A 2 -6.53 -10.81 -10.87
N SER A 3 -5.33 -11.14 -11.34
CA SER A 3 -4.14 -11.25 -10.49
C SER A 3 -3.00 -10.38 -11.00
N PHE A 4 -2.37 -9.67 -10.07
CA PHE A 4 -1.24 -8.79 -10.33
C PHE A 4 -0.05 -9.16 -9.45
N LEU A 5 1.16 -9.06 -10.01
CA LEU A 5 2.39 -9.07 -9.23
C LEU A 5 3.09 -7.71 -9.40
N PHE A 6 3.19 -6.97 -8.31
CA PHE A 6 3.87 -5.67 -8.24
C PHE A 6 5.31 -5.86 -7.74
N LEU A 7 6.26 -5.57 -8.60
CA LEU A 7 7.69 -5.69 -8.32
C LEU A 7 8.32 -4.32 -8.20
N GLY A 8 9.16 -4.12 -7.21
CA GLY A 8 9.90 -2.87 -7.08
C GLY A 8 10.36 -2.55 -5.67
N PRO A 9 11.15 -1.49 -5.51
CA PRO A 9 11.68 -1.06 -4.23
C PRO A 9 10.59 -0.76 -3.19
N THR A 10 10.99 -0.66 -1.94
CA THR A 10 10.11 -0.21 -0.86
C THR A 10 9.73 1.26 -1.04
N GLY A 11 8.49 1.62 -0.70
CA GLY A 11 8.05 3.02 -0.66
C GLY A 11 7.78 3.68 -2.02
N VAL A 12 7.56 2.90 -3.07
CA VAL A 12 7.25 3.39 -4.43
C VAL A 12 5.74 3.44 -4.74
N GLY A 13 4.88 3.04 -3.79
CA GLY A 13 3.43 3.18 -3.93
C GLY A 13 2.67 1.89 -4.24
N LYS A 14 3.28 0.70 -4.16
CA LYS A 14 2.59 -0.59 -4.44
C LYS A 14 1.31 -0.76 -3.63
N THR A 15 1.37 -0.53 -2.32
CA THR A 15 0.18 -0.62 -1.43
C THR A 15 -0.83 0.49 -1.68
N GLU A 16 -0.38 1.70 -1.98
CA GLU A 16 -1.29 2.83 -2.26
C GLU A 16 -2.05 2.62 -3.58
N LEU A 17 -1.40 2.04 -4.60
CA LEU A 17 -2.10 1.65 -5.83
C LEU A 17 -3.18 0.60 -5.56
N SER A 18 -2.91 -0.36 -4.66
CA SER A 18 -3.89 -1.39 -4.27
C SER A 18 -5.13 -0.77 -3.61
N LYS A 19 -4.95 0.25 -2.76
CA LYS A 19 -6.07 1.01 -2.16
C LYS A 19 -6.83 1.82 -3.22
N ALA A 20 -6.10 2.50 -4.11
CA ALA A 20 -6.72 3.25 -5.20
C ALA A 20 -7.55 2.36 -6.12
N LEU A 21 -7.11 1.12 -6.38
CA LEU A 21 -7.89 0.13 -7.12
C LEU A 21 -9.16 -0.29 -6.36
N ALA A 22 -9.09 -0.48 -5.04
CA ALA A 22 -10.27 -0.78 -4.23
C ALA A 22 -11.30 0.36 -4.28
N GLU A 23 -10.85 1.61 -4.13
CA GLU A 23 -11.70 2.80 -4.26
C GLU A 23 -12.32 2.90 -5.65
N PHE A 24 -11.51 2.73 -6.70
CA PHE A 24 -11.98 2.84 -8.08
C PHE A 24 -13.01 1.78 -8.47
N LEU A 25 -12.80 0.53 -8.05
CA LEU A 25 -13.61 -0.61 -8.48
C LEU A 25 -14.80 -0.88 -7.58
N PHE A 26 -14.66 -0.61 -6.29
CA PHE A 26 -15.67 -0.94 -5.28
C PHE A 26 -16.21 0.31 -4.56
N ASN A 27 -15.77 1.50 -4.96
CA ASN A 27 -16.14 2.79 -4.38
C ASN A 27 -15.90 2.87 -2.86
N ASP A 28 -14.86 2.15 -2.40
CA ASP A 28 -14.50 2.06 -0.99
C ASP A 28 -13.03 1.64 -0.84
N GLU A 29 -12.17 2.53 -0.38
CA GLU A 29 -10.75 2.20 -0.13
C GLU A 29 -10.56 1.12 0.94
N SER A 30 -11.56 0.94 1.83
CA SER A 30 -11.56 -0.11 2.85
C SER A 30 -11.94 -1.48 2.29
N ALA A 31 -12.38 -1.58 1.01
CA ALA A 31 -12.62 -2.83 0.31
C ALA A 31 -11.30 -3.53 -0.04
N MET A 32 -10.39 -3.62 0.91
CA MET A 32 -9.10 -4.24 0.77
C MET A 32 -8.71 -5.03 2.02
N LEU A 33 -8.38 -6.30 1.80
CA LEU A 33 -7.73 -7.14 2.81
C LEU A 33 -6.22 -7.12 2.55
N ARG A 34 -5.42 -6.71 3.52
CA ARG A 34 -3.95 -6.80 3.45
C ARG A 34 -3.46 -7.92 4.34
N ILE A 35 -2.64 -8.80 3.78
CA ILE A 35 -1.99 -9.91 4.47
C ILE A 35 -0.48 -9.78 4.24
N ASP A 36 0.27 -9.56 5.32
CA ASP A 36 1.73 -9.50 5.30
C ASP A 36 2.30 -10.92 5.34
N MET A 37 2.97 -11.33 4.28
CA MET A 37 3.53 -12.68 4.15
C MET A 37 4.71 -12.94 5.09
N SER A 38 5.31 -11.93 5.66
CA SER A 38 6.30 -12.10 6.72
C SER A 38 5.75 -12.77 7.99
N GLU A 39 4.42 -12.69 8.20
CA GLU A 39 3.73 -13.40 9.29
C GLU A 39 3.40 -14.86 8.96
N TYR A 40 3.66 -15.30 7.73
CA TYR A 40 3.33 -16.63 7.18
C TYR A 40 4.56 -17.36 6.64
N MET A 41 5.72 -17.14 7.26
CA MET A 41 6.97 -17.79 6.91
C MET A 41 7.06 -19.24 7.40
N GLU A 42 6.34 -19.56 8.47
CA GLU A 42 6.35 -20.86 9.14
C GLU A 42 5.12 -21.69 8.74
N LYS A 43 5.31 -23.00 8.60
CA LYS A 43 4.27 -23.94 8.18
C LYS A 43 2.99 -23.84 9.05
N HIS A 44 3.14 -23.72 10.35
CA HIS A 44 2.00 -23.62 11.27
C HIS A 44 1.18 -22.34 11.09
N ALA A 45 1.78 -21.27 10.58
CA ALA A 45 1.09 -20.02 10.32
C ALA A 45 0.14 -20.13 9.12
N VAL A 46 0.41 -21.03 8.17
CA VAL A 46 -0.40 -21.21 6.95
C VAL A 46 -1.83 -21.59 7.28
N ALA A 47 -2.07 -22.39 8.33
CA ALA A 47 -3.42 -22.77 8.78
C ALA A 47 -4.25 -21.53 9.19
N ARG A 48 -3.62 -20.42 9.61
CA ARG A 48 -4.37 -19.18 9.92
C ARG A 48 -5.02 -18.53 8.70
N LEU A 49 -4.54 -18.81 7.48
CA LEU A 49 -5.15 -18.27 6.26
C LEU A 49 -6.49 -18.93 5.94
N ILE A 50 -6.56 -20.24 6.06
CA ILE A 50 -7.73 -21.05 5.67
C ILE A 50 -8.56 -21.55 6.86
N GLY A 51 -8.04 -21.45 8.07
CA GLY A 51 -8.61 -21.98 9.29
C GLY A 51 -8.04 -23.35 9.66
N SER A 52 -8.05 -23.65 10.95
CA SER A 52 -7.61 -24.94 11.50
C SER A 52 -8.64 -26.04 11.25
N PRO A 53 -8.22 -27.29 11.05
CA PRO A 53 -9.14 -28.42 10.98
C PRO A 53 -9.85 -28.68 12.34
N PRO A 54 -10.94 -29.45 12.36
CA PRO A 54 -11.62 -29.84 13.60
C PRO A 54 -10.66 -30.46 14.62
N GLY A 55 -10.77 -30.03 15.88
CA GLY A 55 -9.95 -30.52 16.97
C GLY A 55 -8.64 -29.78 17.20
N TYR A 56 -8.28 -28.81 16.35
CA TYR A 56 -7.10 -27.98 16.53
C TYR A 56 -7.45 -26.59 17.09
N VAL A 57 -6.47 -25.98 17.78
CA VAL A 57 -6.61 -24.61 18.30
C VAL A 57 -6.87 -23.65 17.16
N GLY A 58 -7.83 -22.71 17.34
CA GLY A 58 -8.23 -21.74 16.31
C GLY A 58 -9.31 -22.21 15.34
N TYR A 59 -9.86 -23.42 15.51
CA TYR A 59 -10.94 -23.92 14.66
C TYR A 59 -12.18 -23.02 14.62
N GLU A 60 -12.59 -22.49 15.79
CA GLU A 60 -13.77 -21.61 15.89
C GLU A 60 -13.57 -20.26 15.19
N GLU A 61 -12.35 -19.73 15.20
CA GLU A 61 -12.02 -18.41 14.65
C GLU A 61 -12.12 -18.38 13.12
N GLY A 62 -11.89 -19.53 12.43
CA GLY A 62 -11.83 -19.63 10.98
C GLY A 62 -10.53 -19.05 10.40
N GLY A 63 -10.40 -19.08 9.09
CA GLY A 63 -9.23 -18.56 8.39
C GLY A 63 -9.33 -17.07 8.09
N VAL A 64 -8.25 -16.31 8.30
CA VAL A 64 -8.21 -14.86 8.04
C VAL A 64 -8.61 -14.55 6.60
N LEU A 65 -8.07 -15.28 5.63
CA LEU A 65 -8.35 -15.08 4.21
C LEU A 65 -9.77 -15.54 3.86
N THR A 66 -10.13 -16.76 4.25
CA THR A 66 -11.41 -17.37 3.87
C THR A 66 -12.61 -16.66 4.52
N GLU A 67 -12.52 -16.28 5.79
CA GLU A 67 -13.59 -15.53 6.47
C GLU A 67 -13.75 -14.11 5.92
N ALA A 68 -12.64 -13.42 5.60
CA ALA A 68 -12.71 -12.09 5.01
C ALA A 68 -13.42 -12.10 3.65
N VAL A 69 -13.08 -13.05 2.77
CA VAL A 69 -13.72 -13.17 1.45
C VAL A 69 -15.17 -13.62 1.56
N ARG A 70 -15.48 -14.52 2.48
CA ARG A 70 -16.86 -14.95 2.73
C ARG A 70 -17.75 -13.80 3.18
N ARG A 71 -17.22 -12.90 4.02
CA ARG A 71 -17.96 -11.71 4.51
C ARG A 71 -18.05 -10.61 3.46
N ARG A 72 -17.01 -10.43 2.67
CA ARG A 72 -16.93 -9.40 1.63
C ARG A 72 -16.35 -10.00 0.34
N PRO A 73 -17.21 -10.53 -0.55
CA PRO A 73 -16.76 -11.17 -1.79
C PRO A 73 -16.13 -10.21 -2.80
N TYR A 74 -16.52 -8.93 -2.78
CA TYR A 74 -16.03 -7.88 -3.69
C TYR A 74 -14.98 -7.04 -2.97
N GLN A 75 -13.71 -7.39 -3.17
CA GLN A 75 -12.60 -6.68 -2.56
C GLN A 75 -11.28 -6.94 -3.28
N VAL A 76 -10.30 -6.12 -2.97
CA VAL A 76 -8.88 -6.35 -3.29
C VAL A 76 -8.26 -7.16 -2.15
N ILE A 77 -7.51 -8.20 -2.50
CA ILE A 77 -6.70 -8.96 -1.54
C ILE A 77 -5.23 -8.69 -1.88
N LEU A 78 -4.54 -8.04 -0.95
CA LEU A 78 -3.13 -7.71 -1.08
C LEU A 78 -2.29 -8.66 -0.24
N PHE A 79 -1.50 -9.51 -0.90
CA PHE A 79 -0.43 -10.31 -0.29
C PHE A 79 0.87 -9.53 -0.38
N ASP A 80 1.31 -8.98 0.74
CA ASP A 80 2.49 -8.13 0.79
C ASP A 80 3.75 -8.97 1.07
N GLU A 81 4.84 -8.70 0.32
CA GLU A 81 6.12 -9.42 0.41
C GLU A 81 6.00 -10.93 0.18
N VAL A 82 5.35 -11.32 -0.92
CA VAL A 82 5.00 -12.72 -1.22
C VAL A 82 6.21 -13.66 -1.28
N GLU A 83 7.41 -13.16 -1.58
CA GLU A 83 8.66 -13.94 -1.57
C GLU A 83 9.03 -14.49 -0.20
N LYS A 84 8.49 -13.93 0.88
CA LYS A 84 8.74 -14.38 2.26
C LYS A 84 7.83 -15.52 2.71
N ALA A 85 6.76 -15.80 1.96
CA ALA A 85 5.77 -16.79 2.34
C ALA A 85 6.35 -18.21 2.38
N HIS A 86 5.86 -19.02 3.32
CA HIS A 86 6.12 -20.46 3.32
C HIS A 86 5.63 -21.10 2.00
N PRO A 87 6.32 -22.13 1.47
CA PRO A 87 5.91 -22.80 0.23
C PRO A 87 4.45 -23.28 0.18
N ASP A 88 3.86 -23.66 1.30
CA ASP A 88 2.45 -24.08 1.38
C ASP A 88 1.46 -22.94 1.10
N VAL A 89 1.87 -21.68 1.31
CA VAL A 89 1.05 -20.51 0.93
C VAL A 89 0.85 -20.46 -0.59
N PHE A 90 1.91 -20.80 -1.36
CA PHE A 90 1.81 -20.83 -2.83
C PHE A 90 0.84 -21.88 -3.32
N ASN A 91 0.69 -23.01 -2.62
CA ASN A 91 -0.32 -24.02 -2.96
C ASN A 91 -1.75 -23.46 -2.76
N ILE A 92 -1.98 -22.67 -1.72
CA ILE A 92 -3.25 -21.97 -1.50
C ILE A 92 -3.50 -20.94 -2.60
N LEU A 93 -2.48 -20.12 -2.93
CA LEU A 93 -2.60 -19.13 -3.99
C LEU A 93 -2.86 -19.77 -5.35
N LEU A 94 -2.18 -20.86 -5.69
CA LEU A 94 -2.42 -21.60 -6.92
C LEU A 94 -3.87 -22.10 -7.01
N GLN A 95 -4.41 -22.67 -5.92
CA GLN A 95 -5.81 -23.11 -5.91
C GLN A 95 -6.77 -21.94 -6.14
N VAL A 96 -6.51 -20.79 -5.50
CA VAL A 96 -7.32 -19.58 -5.70
C VAL A 96 -7.24 -19.08 -7.15
N LEU A 97 -6.03 -19.01 -7.71
CA LEU A 97 -5.81 -18.50 -9.06
C LEU A 97 -6.37 -19.44 -10.15
N ASP A 98 -6.30 -20.74 -9.94
CA ASP A 98 -6.79 -21.73 -10.89
C ASP A 98 -8.29 -21.92 -10.84
N ASP A 99 -8.82 -22.21 -9.64
CA ASP A 99 -10.21 -22.61 -9.44
C ASP A 99 -11.15 -21.44 -9.12
N GLY A 100 -10.61 -20.31 -8.72
CA GLY A 100 -11.40 -19.17 -8.23
C GLY A 100 -12.11 -19.46 -6.92
N ARG A 101 -11.69 -20.48 -6.18
CA ARG A 101 -12.31 -20.92 -4.93
C ARG A 101 -11.28 -21.58 -4.02
N LEU A 102 -11.60 -21.60 -2.72
CA LEU A 102 -10.77 -22.20 -1.70
C LEU A 102 -11.63 -22.89 -0.67
N THR A 103 -11.27 -24.10 -0.25
CA THR A 103 -11.96 -24.80 0.84
C THR A 103 -11.31 -24.42 2.17
N ASP A 104 -12.13 -23.96 3.13
CA ASP A 104 -11.66 -23.60 4.46
C ASP A 104 -11.48 -24.82 5.38
N GLY A 105 -10.90 -24.61 6.57
CA GLY A 105 -10.69 -25.64 7.56
C GLY A 105 -11.99 -26.29 8.11
N LYS A 106 -13.14 -25.69 7.84
CA LYS A 106 -14.48 -26.21 8.20
C LYS A 106 -15.14 -26.97 7.05
N GLY A 107 -14.43 -27.16 5.92
CA GLY A 107 -14.95 -27.85 4.73
C GLY A 107 -15.86 -27.00 3.84
N ARG A 108 -15.97 -25.69 4.09
CA ARG A 108 -16.80 -24.79 3.29
C ARG A 108 -16.00 -24.26 2.10
N THR A 109 -16.63 -24.21 0.94
CA THR A 109 -16.03 -23.61 -0.26
C THR A 109 -16.30 -22.11 -0.26
N VAL A 110 -15.23 -21.32 -0.38
CA VAL A 110 -15.25 -19.85 -0.48
C VAL A 110 -14.95 -19.43 -1.91
N ASP A 111 -15.80 -18.58 -2.48
CA ASP A 111 -15.70 -18.09 -3.86
C ASP A 111 -14.86 -16.80 -3.90
N PHE A 112 -13.79 -16.82 -4.71
CA PHE A 112 -12.86 -15.71 -4.94
C PHE A 112 -13.07 -15.02 -6.29
N LYS A 113 -14.05 -15.42 -7.10
CA LYS A 113 -14.20 -14.95 -8.49
C LYS A 113 -14.40 -13.44 -8.62
N ASN A 114 -14.93 -12.80 -7.58
CA ASN A 114 -15.18 -11.36 -7.55
C ASN A 114 -14.09 -10.58 -6.81
N THR A 115 -12.96 -11.23 -6.50
CA THR A 115 -11.81 -10.58 -5.86
C THR A 115 -10.74 -10.21 -6.89
N ILE A 116 -9.93 -9.22 -6.54
CA ILE A 116 -8.70 -8.89 -7.23
C ILE A 116 -7.55 -9.27 -6.33
N ILE A 117 -6.66 -10.11 -6.84
CA ILE A 117 -5.47 -10.56 -6.13
C ILE A 117 -4.29 -9.69 -6.52
N ILE A 118 -3.70 -9.02 -5.56
CA ILE A 118 -2.47 -8.27 -5.73
C ILE A 118 -1.41 -8.88 -4.84
N MET A 119 -0.28 -9.20 -5.42
CA MET A 119 0.91 -9.68 -4.72
C MET A 119 2.01 -8.64 -4.87
N THR A 120 2.70 -8.28 -3.81
CA THR A 120 3.87 -7.41 -3.88
C THR A 120 5.13 -8.19 -3.59
N SER A 121 6.23 -7.80 -4.21
CA SER A 121 7.54 -8.37 -3.94
C SER A 121 8.63 -7.32 -4.12
N ASN A 122 9.72 -7.47 -3.35
CA ASN A 122 10.92 -6.67 -3.46
C ASN A 122 12.00 -7.35 -4.34
N LEU A 123 11.69 -8.47 -4.98
CA LEU A 123 12.60 -9.14 -5.90
C LEU A 123 12.97 -8.22 -7.06
N GLY A 124 14.26 -8.18 -7.40
CA GLY A 124 14.79 -7.31 -8.46
C GLY A 124 14.83 -5.82 -8.10
N SER A 125 14.58 -5.46 -6.85
CA SER A 125 14.58 -4.06 -6.38
C SER A 125 15.88 -3.33 -6.66
N ASP A 126 17.03 -3.99 -6.51
CA ASP A 126 18.34 -3.39 -6.79
C ASP A 126 18.49 -3.02 -8.27
N ILE A 127 18.00 -3.85 -9.18
CA ILE A 127 17.99 -3.56 -10.61
C ILE A 127 17.09 -2.36 -10.90
N LEU A 128 15.89 -2.33 -10.34
CA LEU A 128 14.92 -1.25 -10.55
C LEU A 128 15.34 0.06 -9.88
N ALA A 129 16.02 0.00 -8.74
CA ALA A 129 16.53 1.18 -8.05
C ALA A 129 17.72 1.84 -8.77
N ASN A 130 18.52 1.03 -9.48
CA ASN A 130 19.70 1.51 -10.22
C ASN A 130 19.42 1.76 -11.71
N ALA A 131 18.27 1.39 -12.22
CA ALA A 131 17.87 1.66 -13.60
C ALA A 131 17.72 3.17 -13.81
N THR A 132 18.31 3.65 -14.89
CA THR A 132 18.26 5.06 -15.31
C THR A 132 17.38 5.22 -16.55
N GLY A 133 16.99 6.46 -16.88
CA GLY A 133 16.25 6.74 -18.10
C GLY A 133 17.00 6.41 -19.41
N ALA A 134 18.30 6.13 -19.32
CA ALA A 134 19.14 5.70 -20.45
C ALA A 134 19.12 4.16 -20.65
N ASP A 135 18.64 3.40 -19.67
CA ASP A 135 18.57 1.94 -19.77
C ASP A 135 17.37 1.50 -20.63
N ASP A 136 17.59 0.46 -21.44
CA ASP A 136 16.50 -0.12 -22.23
C ASP A 136 15.48 -0.80 -21.29
N PRO A 137 14.21 -0.33 -21.25
CA PRO A 137 13.19 -0.89 -20.36
C PRO A 137 12.98 -2.38 -20.55
N LYS A 138 13.14 -2.90 -21.78
CA LYS A 138 12.99 -4.33 -22.07
C LYS A 138 14.10 -5.15 -21.43
N LYS A 139 15.34 -4.65 -21.44
CA LYS A 139 16.48 -5.32 -20.81
C LYS A 139 16.36 -5.29 -19.29
N VAL A 140 15.93 -4.16 -18.72
CA VAL A 140 15.66 -4.05 -17.28
C VAL A 140 14.57 -5.06 -16.87
N LYS A 141 13.46 -5.11 -17.59
CA LYS A 141 12.38 -6.08 -17.34
C LYS A 141 12.88 -7.52 -17.44
N ALA A 142 13.67 -7.87 -18.46
CA ALA A 142 14.20 -9.22 -18.62
C ALA A 142 15.07 -9.65 -17.43
N ARG A 143 15.97 -8.77 -16.96
CA ARG A 143 16.83 -9.05 -15.79
C ARG A 143 16.04 -9.24 -14.51
N VAL A 144 15.01 -8.42 -14.28
CA VAL A 144 14.10 -8.57 -13.13
C VAL A 144 13.34 -9.89 -13.23
N MET A 145 12.83 -10.23 -14.41
CA MET A 145 12.10 -11.47 -14.63
C MET A 145 12.96 -12.73 -14.44
N ASP A 146 14.25 -12.66 -14.72
CA ASP A 146 15.18 -13.78 -14.44
C ASP A 146 15.25 -14.06 -12.93
N ILE A 147 15.29 -13.02 -12.09
CA ILE A 147 15.26 -13.16 -10.63
C ILE A 147 13.92 -13.74 -10.16
N VAL A 148 12.81 -13.26 -10.71
CA VAL A 148 11.47 -13.73 -10.37
C VAL A 148 11.30 -15.21 -10.72
N LYS A 149 11.75 -15.62 -11.90
CA LYS A 149 11.72 -17.02 -12.36
C LYS A 149 12.62 -17.95 -11.54
N ALA A 150 13.72 -17.43 -11.01
CA ALA A 150 14.59 -18.18 -10.11
C ALA A 150 13.99 -18.33 -8.69
N SER A 151 13.10 -17.43 -8.27
CA SER A 151 12.54 -17.37 -6.92
C SER A 151 11.18 -18.05 -6.79
N PHE A 152 10.39 -18.07 -7.85
CA PHE A 152 9.05 -18.66 -7.85
C PHE A 152 8.95 -19.83 -8.83
N ARG A 153 8.07 -20.78 -8.51
CA ARG A 153 7.79 -21.91 -9.40
C ARG A 153 7.16 -21.41 -10.72
N PRO A 154 7.50 -22.00 -11.86
CA PRO A 154 6.94 -21.62 -13.17
C PRO A 154 5.41 -21.66 -13.22
N GLU A 155 4.79 -22.66 -12.59
CA GLU A 155 3.35 -22.79 -12.52
C GLU A 155 2.68 -21.59 -11.83
N PHE A 156 3.31 -21.02 -10.80
CA PHE A 156 2.81 -19.85 -10.10
C PHE A 156 2.88 -18.58 -10.98
N ILE A 157 4.04 -18.35 -11.62
CA ILE A 157 4.24 -17.19 -12.50
C ILE A 157 3.26 -17.20 -13.67
N ASN A 158 3.02 -18.39 -14.25
CA ASN A 158 2.12 -18.56 -15.39
C ASN A 158 0.64 -18.31 -15.08
N ARG A 159 0.27 -18.23 -13.80
CA ARG A 159 -1.10 -17.94 -13.35
C ARG A 159 -1.33 -16.46 -13.01
N ILE A 160 -0.28 -15.66 -13.09
CA ILE A 160 -0.37 -14.22 -12.85
C ILE A 160 -0.73 -13.54 -14.17
N ASP A 161 -1.84 -12.79 -14.16
CA ASP A 161 -2.34 -12.12 -15.37
C ASP A 161 -1.43 -10.97 -15.79
N GLU A 162 -0.91 -10.19 -14.83
CA GLU A 162 -0.05 -9.04 -15.12
C GLU A 162 1.06 -8.86 -14.09
N ILE A 163 2.27 -8.60 -14.59
CA ILE A 163 3.45 -8.29 -13.77
C ILE A 163 3.87 -6.85 -14.05
N THR A 164 3.71 -6.01 -13.03
CA THR A 164 3.97 -4.57 -13.11
C THR A 164 5.25 -4.20 -12.36
N LEU A 165 6.14 -3.48 -13.05
CA LEU A 165 7.39 -2.99 -12.48
C LEU A 165 7.22 -1.57 -11.94
N PHE A 166 7.57 -1.37 -10.68
CA PHE A 166 7.61 -0.08 -10.02
C PHE A 166 9.05 0.42 -9.98
N HIS A 167 9.29 1.58 -10.55
CA HIS A 167 10.59 2.22 -10.54
C HIS A 167 10.79 3.06 -9.29
N LYS A 168 12.06 3.37 -9.00
CA LYS A 168 12.43 4.30 -7.94
C LYS A 168 11.77 5.66 -8.20
N LEU A 169 11.22 6.25 -7.14
CA LEU A 169 10.66 7.60 -7.20
C LEU A 169 11.78 8.64 -7.26
N ASP A 170 11.54 9.70 -8.01
CA ASP A 170 12.37 10.90 -8.02
C ASP A 170 11.69 12.06 -7.25
N LYS A 171 12.36 13.21 -7.18
CA LYS A 171 11.82 14.38 -6.47
C LYS A 171 10.52 14.92 -7.08
N SER A 172 10.32 14.79 -8.39
CA SER A 172 9.09 15.24 -9.04
C SER A 172 7.90 14.38 -8.62
N ASN A 173 8.10 13.06 -8.56
CA ASN A 173 7.08 12.14 -8.04
C ASN A 173 6.75 12.43 -6.57
N ILE A 174 7.75 12.76 -5.75
CA ILE A 174 7.54 13.12 -4.35
C ILE A 174 6.68 14.39 -4.22
N LYS A 175 6.89 15.37 -5.09
CA LYS A 175 6.03 16.57 -5.13
C LYS A 175 4.58 16.20 -5.42
N GLU A 176 4.33 15.42 -6.45
CA GLU A 176 2.97 14.98 -6.81
C GLU A 176 2.30 14.18 -5.68
N ILE A 177 3.05 13.29 -5.02
CA ILE A 177 2.55 12.53 -3.87
C ILE A 177 2.24 13.47 -2.70
N ALA A 178 3.10 14.46 -2.41
CA ALA A 178 2.87 15.45 -1.37
C ALA A 178 1.60 16.26 -1.65
N ASP A 179 1.38 16.69 -2.88
CA ASP A 179 0.20 17.44 -3.30
C ASP A 179 -1.09 16.61 -3.08
N ILE A 180 -1.08 15.32 -3.41
CA ILE A 180 -2.21 14.41 -3.15
C ILE A 180 -2.48 14.28 -1.65
N GLN A 181 -1.44 14.09 -0.83
CA GLN A 181 -1.60 13.97 0.62
C GLN A 181 -2.09 15.28 1.26
N ILE A 182 -1.58 16.42 0.80
CA ILE A 182 -2.03 17.74 1.27
C ILE A 182 -3.51 17.95 0.91
N LYS A 183 -3.93 17.64 -0.31
CA LYS A 183 -5.35 17.68 -0.71
C LYS A 183 -6.26 16.82 0.18
N ASN A 184 -5.77 15.68 0.64
CA ASN A 184 -6.52 14.83 1.56
C ASN A 184 -6.66 15.48 2.95
N ILE A 185 -5.64 16.22 3.41
CA ILE A 185 -5.71 17.01 4.62
C ILE A 185 -6.71 18.17 4.43
N GLU A 186 -6.65 18.87 3.31
CA GLU A 186 -7.57 19.96 2.96
C GLU A 186 -9.03 19.50 2.96
N LYS A 187 -9.34 18.35 2.36
CA LYS A 187 -10.70 17.79 2.37
C LYS A 187 -11.24 17.57 3.79
N ARG A 188 -10.42 17.01 4.69
CA ARG A 188 -10.81 16.78 6.09
C ARG A 188 -10.99 18.10 6.87
N LEU A 189 -10.21 19.12 6.57
CA LEU A 189 -10.35 20.44 7.18
C LEU A 189 -11.58 21.18 6.65
N ALA A 190 -11.91 21.00 5.37
CA ALA A 190 -13.11 21.58 4.75
C ALA A 190 -14.41 21.14 5.44
N GLU A 191 -14.47 19.90 5.97
CA GLU A 191 -15.59 19.42 6.79
C GLU A 191 -15.82 20.25 8.07
N LYS A 192 -14.78 20.94 8.53
CA LYS A 192 -14.80 21.86 9.66
C LYS A 192 -14.79 23.35 9.25
N ASN A 193 -15.03 23.63 7.96
CA ASN A 193 -14.94 24.98 7.37
C ASN A 193 -13.58 25.66 7.60
N ILE A 194 -12.48 24.89 7.71
CA ILE A 194 -11.12 25.42 7.84
C ILE A 194 -10.42 25.26 6.48
N ARG A 195 -9.75 26.31 6.02
CA ARG A 195 -8.94 26.28 4.79
C ARG A 195 -7.49 26.01 5.13
N LEU A 196 -6.81 25.32 4.26
CA LEU A 196 -5.36 25.10 4.33
C LEU A 196 -4.70 25.85 3.18
N ASN A 197 -3.57 26.48 3.43
CA ASN A 197 -2.72 27.08 2.43
C ASN A 197 -1.26 26.68 2.71
N VAL A 198 -0.58 26.16 1.70
CA VAL A 198 0.83 25.76 1.81
C VAL A 198 1.62 26.70 0.92
N ASN A 199 2.58 27.44 1.48
CA ASN A 199 3.41 28.32 0.69
C ASN A 199 4.51 27.56 -0.05
N GLU A 200 5.06 28.15 -1.09
CA GLU A 200 6.08 27.55 -1.95
C GLU A 200 7.31 27.07 -1.16
N ALA A 201 7.77 27.84 -0.17
CA ALA A 201 8.89 27.43 0.68
C ALA A 201 8.60 26.18 1.48
N ALA A 202 7.34 26.03 1.96
CA ALA A 202 6.88 24.84 2.67
C ALA A 202 6.79 23.63 1.72
N GLU A 203 6.29 23.79 0.50
CA GLU A 203 6.27 22.72 -0.50
C GLU A 203 7.67 22.21 -0.79
N VAL A 204 8.62 23.10 -1.05
CA VAL A 204 10.04 22.75 -1.30
C VAL A 204 10.63 22.03 -0.09
N TRP A 205 10.34 22.51 1.12
CA TRP A 205 10.81 21.88 2.36
C TRP A 205 10.25 20.47 2.52
N ILE A 206 8.94 20.26 2.25
CA ILE A 206 8.28 18.96 2.30
C ILE A 206 8.93 17.97 1.32
N VAL A 207 9.16 18.38 0.08
CA VAL A 207 9.77 17.53 -0.95
C VAL A 207 11.19 17.12 -0.55
N ASN A 208 11.98 18.05 -0.06
CA ASN A 208 13.39 17.78 0.31
C ASN A 208 13.51 16.89 1.56
N ASN A 209 12.59 16.98 2.50
CA ASN A 209 12.62 16.21 3.75
C ASN A 209 11.72 14.97 3.74
N GLY A 210 10.79 14.88 2.78
CA GLY A 210 9.87 13.75 2.64
C GLY A 210 10.40 12.61 1.76
N TYR A 211 11.57 12.76 1.17
CA TYR A 211 12.21 11.77 0.30
C TYR A 211 13.40 11.11 0.99
N ASP A 212 13.48 9.81 0.84
CA ASP A 212 14.64 9.02 1.24
C ASP A 212 15.09 8.12 0.08
N PRO A 213 16.39 8.08 -0.28
CA PRO A 213 16.90 7.28 -1.39
C PRO A 213 16.63 5.77 -1.25
N VAL A 214 16.52 5.26 -0.02
CA VAL A 214 16.30 3.84 0.30
C VAL A 214 14.81 3.54 0.48
N TYR A 215 14.10 4.40 1.21
CA TYR A 215 12.70 4.18 1.62
C TYR A 215 11.68 4.95 0.75
N GLY A 216 12.13 5.65 -0.29
CA GLY A 216 11.28 6.37 -1.23
C GLY A 216 10.40 7.44 -0.58
N ALA A 217 9.08 7.36 -0.79
CA ALA A 217 8.09 8.27 -0.22
C ALA A 217 7.58 7.85 1.18
N ARG A 218 8.07 6.73 1.75
CA ARG A 218 7.61 6.27 3.07
C ARG A 218 7.78 7.32 4.18
N PRO A 219 8.88 8.11 4.25
CA PRO A 219 9.04 9.17 5.23
C PRO A 219 8.04 10.30 5.08
N LEU A 220 7.56 10.59 3.86
CA LEU A 220 6.68 11.71 3.57
C LEU A 220 5.38 11.69 4.41
N ARG A 221 4.72 10.54 4.49
CA ARG A 221 3.48 10.40 5.27
C ARG A 221 3.70 10.68 6.76
N ARG A 222 4.81 10.19 7.31
CA ARG A 222 5.17 10.44 8.71
C ARG A 222 5.51 11.90 8.95
N LEU A 223 6.21 12.52 8.01
CA LEU A 223 6.56 13.94 8.03
C LEU A 223 5.30 14.81 8.03
N LEU A 224 4.37 14.60 7.09
CA LEU A 224 3.12 15.36 7.01
C LEU A 224 2.28 15.18 8.26
N LYS A 225 2.17 13.95 8.79
CA LYS A 225 1.47 13.69 10.04
C LYS A 225 2.06 14.50 11.21
N ASN A 226 3.38 14.42 11.39
CA ASN A 226 4.04 15.04 12.55
C ASN A 226 4.15 16.56 12.44
N GLN A 227 4.46 17.05 11.23
CA GLN A 227 4.76 18.48 11.04
C GLN A 227 3.54 19.32 10.66
N ILE A 228 2.49 18.70 10.12
CA ILE A 228 1.29 19.41 9.70
C ILE A 228 0.07 18.95 10.53
N GLU A 229 -0.34 17.68 10.40
CA GLU A 229 -1.60 17.22 11.00
C GLU A 229 -1.62 17.36 12.53
N ASN A 230 -0.56 16.94 13.22
CA ASN A 230 -0.49 17.03 14.68
C ASN A 230 -0.45 18.50 15.13
N LYS A 231 0.29 19.38 14.45
CA LYS A 231 0.34 20.81 14.78
C LYS A 231 -1.00 21.49 14.53
N LEU A 232 -1.66 21.17 13.43
CA LEU A 232 -3.03 21.63 13.14
C LEU A 232 -4.01 21.20 14.23
N ALA A 233 -3.98 19.92 14.59
CA ALA A 233 -4.86 19.37 15.62
C ALA A 233 -4.68 20.09 16.96
N MET A 234 -3.44 20.34 17.39
CA MET A 234 -3.15 21.07 18.62
C MET A 234 -3.67 22.51 18.56
N LYS A 235 -3.49 23.22 17.45
CA LYS A 235 -3.97 24.61 17.30
C LYS A 235 -5.48 24.70 17.24
N ILE A 236 -6.15 23.71 16.66
CA ILE A 236 -7.62 23.62 16.66
C ILE A 236 -8.13 23.34 18.08
N LEU A 237 -7.53 22.39 18.80
CA LEU A 237 -7.92 22.06 20.18
C LEU A 237 -7.71 23.23 21.15
N ASN A 238 -6.65 24.01 20.96
CA ASN A 238 -6.36 25.19 21.77
C ASN A 238 -7.22 26.41 21.38
N GLY A 239 -8.06 26.30 20.35
CA GLY A 239 -8.89 27.43 19.88
C GLY A 239 -8.12 28.51 19.11
N GLU A 240 -6.85 28.26 18.75
CA GLU A 240 -6.03 29.20 17.96
C GLU A 240 -6.51 29.28 16.50
N ILE A 241 -7.00 28.15 15.96
CA ILE A 241 -7.59 28.02 14.62
C ILE A 241 -8.98 27.41 14.79
N GLY A 242 -9.98 28.10 14.26
CA GLY A 242 -11.39 27.70 14.34
C GLY A 242 -12.10 27.71 13.00
N GLU A 243 -13.41 27.57 13.06
CA GLU A 243 -14.27 27.58 11.87
C GLU A 243 -14.11 28.90 11.07
N ASN A 244 -14.09 28.81 9.77
CA ASN A 244 -13.87 29.89 8.79
C ASN A 244 -12.45 30.49 8.78
N ASP A 245 -11.52 29.94 9.55
CA ASP A 245 -10.14 30.38 9.53
C ASP A 245 -9.36 29.73 8.35
N THR A 246 -8.24 30.35 8.02
CA THR A 246 -7.24 29.78 7.11
C THR A 246 -5.97 29.47 7.89
N ALA A 247 -5.52 28.23 7.80
CA ALA A 247 -4.24 27.78 8.33
C ALA A 247 -3.17 27.87 7.23
N ASP A 248 -2.13 28.66 7.44
CA ASP A 248 -0.97 28.73 6.56
C ASP A 248 0.13 27.80 7.05
N ILE A 249 0.65 26.97 6.16
CA ILE A 249 1.84 26.17 6.40
C ILE A 249 3.03 26.95 5.85
N ILE A 250 3.95 27.27 6.73
CA ILE A 250 5.14 28.09 6.43
C ILE A 250 6.39 27.39 6.93
N VAL A 251 7.56 27.87 6.49
CA VAL A 251 8.86 27.50 7.07
C VAL A 251 9.29 28.57 8.06
N ALA A 252 9.46 28.19 9.31
CA ALA A 252 9.98 29.03 10.39
C ALA A 252 11.13 28.32 11.10
N ASN A 253 12.26 28.97 11.28
CA ASN A 253 13.44 28.42 11.93
C ASN A 253 13.92 27.08 11.33
N GLY A 254 13.80 26.91 10.00
CA GLY A 254 14.19 25.69 9.28
C GLY A 254 13.23 24.50 9.44
N GLN A 255 12.06 24.69 10.05
CA GLN A 255 11.03 23.67 10.22
C GLN A 255 9.66 24.16 9.72
N LEU A 256 8.78 23.22 9.39
CA LEU A 256 7.38 23.59 9.10
C LEU A 256 6.69 24.09 10.36
N ASP A 257 5.94 25.17 10.21
CA ASP A 257 5.03 25.66 11.22
C ASP A 257 3.65 25.94 10.63
N VAL A 258 2.63 25.92 11.51
CA VAL A 258 1.24 26.17 11.19
C VAL A 258 0.84 27.46 11.84
N VAL A 259 0.41 28.43 11.07
CA VAL A 259 -0.01 29.73 11.59
C VAL A 259 -1.41 30.08 11.10
N LYS A 260 -2.18 30.77 11.93
CA LYS A 260 -3.46 31.34 11.51
C LYS A 260 -3.21 32.49 10.55
N ASN A 261 -3.82 32.46 9.37
CA ASN A 261 -3.76 33.57 8.44
C ASN A 261 -4.59 34.73 9.00
N LYS A 262 -3.90 35.80 9.35
CA LYS A 262 -4.55 37.04 9.74
C LYS A 262 -4.89 37.82 8.48
N ARG A 263 -5.95 37.41 7.75
CA ARG A 263 -6.48 38.32 6.72
C ARG A 263 -7.02 39.57 7.42
N LYS A 264 -6.41 40.70 7.03
CA LYS A 264 -6.98 42.04 7.31
C LYS A 264 -8.27 42.23 6.54
#